data_bf6897f008ba76054047807e76dcbeec
#
_entry.id   bf6897f008ba76054047807e76dcbeec
#
_cell.length_a   1.000
_cell.length_b   1.000
_cell.length_c   1.000
_cell.angle_alpha   90.00
_cell.angle_beta   90.00
_cell.angle_gamma   90.00
#
_symmetry.space_group_name_H-M   'P 1'
#
loop_
_entity.id
_entity.type
_entity.pdbx_description
1 polymer ?
#
loop_
_entity_poly.entity_id
_entity_poly.type
_entity_poly.pdbx_seq_one_letter_code
_entity_poly.pdbx_strand_id
1 'polypeptide(L)'
;GVEVEHHTRLFDLHNPLLKVYLSALVREHGFTEFRPGGRDGLPEGNQSGEFPATISVPSPLPNLLLLNAHLLKHLLGHGVGLRQFCDMARAYHTLCGSYSPEGLEAVYRRTGLLRWSAQLHTFLTEYLGLHRAELPYADTDACSSPELLRIVLEGGNFGQYGGTKGKASQARWERKLRTFLSFWKHRGFSSAYARKEAFWISVRLIIGNLR
;
A
#
# COMPACT_ATOMS: atom_id res chain seq x y z
N GLY A 1 15.30 3.81 -19.01
CA GLY A 1 14.19 4.72 -18.76
C GLY A 1 13.56 4.44 -17.41
N VAL A 2 13.01 5.46 -16.76
CA VAL A 2 12.24 5.29 -15.52
C VAL A 2 10.83 4.90 -15.93
N GLU A 3 10.33 3.77 -15.40
CA GLU A 3 8.95 3.35 -15.62
C GLU A 3 8.06 4.13 -14.64
N VAL A 4 7.12 4.92 -15.19
CA VAL A 4 6.14 5.68 -14.38
C VAL A 4 4.81 4.95 -14.43
N GLU A 5 4.34 4.49 -13.27
CA GLU A 5 3.04 3.84 -13.14
C GLU A 5 1.94 4.92 -13.01
N HIS A 6 1.04 4.98 -13.99
CA HIS A 6 -0.08 5.91 -14.00
C HIS A 6 -1.36 5.22 -13.53
N HIS A 7 -1.89 5.66 -12.40
CA HIS A 7 -3.15 5.15 -11.85
C HIS A 7 -4.32 6.06 -12.23
N THR A 8 -5.31 5.50 -12.90
CA THR A 8 -6.57 6.21 -13.24
C THR A 8 -7.55 6.29 -12.06
N ARG A 9 -7.27 5.58 -10.97
CA ARG A 9 -8.10 5.51 -9.76
C ARG A 9 -7.22 5.61 -8.52
N LEU A 10 -7.65 6.40 -7.54
CA LEU A 10 -6.94 6.54 -6.28
C LEU A 10 -6.87 5.22 -5.50
N PHE A 11 -7.96 4.45 -5.43
CA PHE A 11 -8.00 3.17 -4.75
C PHE A 11 -8.34 2.04 -5.73
N ASP A 12 -7.41 1.15 -5.94
CA ASP A 12 -7.59 -0.04 -6.77
C ASP A 12 -7.72 -1.31 -5.90
N LEU A 13 -8.69 -1.27 -4.99
CA LEU A 13 -9.07 -2.38 -4.13
C LEU A 13 -10.16 -3.23 -4.81
N HIS A 14 -10.32 -4.47 -4.36
CA HIS A 14 -11.32 -5.38 -4.91
C HIS A 14 -12.69 -5.21 -4.24
N ASN A 15 -12.72 -4.80 -2.98
CA ASN A 15 -13.95 -4.54 -2.23
C ASN A 15 -14.64 -3.26 -2.73
N PRO A 16 -15.83 -3.34 -3.38
CA PRO A 16 -16.51 -2.17 -3.92
C PRO A 16 -17.00 -1.20 -2.85
N LEU A 17 -17.45 -1.70 -1.70
CA LEU A 17 -17.92 -0.87 -0.59
C LEU A 17 -16.77 -0.06 0.00
N LEU A 18 -15.59 -0.67 0.13
CA LEU A 18 -14.41 -0.01 0.62
C LEU A 18 -13.95 1.10 -0.35
N LYS A 19 -14.01 0.85 -1.66
CA LYS A 19 -13.71 1.88 -2.68
C LYS A 19 -14.60 3.11 -2.53
N VAL A 20 -15.91 2.92 -2.43
CA VAL A 20 -16.88 4.02 -2.28
C VAL A 20 -16.59 4.80 -1.00
N TYR A 21 -16.38 4.11 0.11
CA TYR A 21 -16.09 4.73 1.39
C TYR A 21 -14.79 5.55 1.36
N LEU A 22 -13.69 4.97 0.87
CA LEU A 22 -12.40 5.66 0.78
C LEU A 22 -12.44 6.84 -0.20
N SER A 23 -13.17 6.71 -1.31
CA SER A 23 -13.34 7.82 -2.25
C SER A 23 -14.16 8.97 -1.64
N ALA A 24 -15.15 8.67 -0.79
CA ALA A 24 -15.88 9.69 -0.04
C ALA A 24 -14.98 10.37 0.98
N LEU A 25 -14.17 9.62 1.69
CA LEU A 25 -13.22 10.13 2.68
C LEU A 25 -12.18 11.08 2.05
N VAL A 26 -11.65 10.74 0.87
CA VAL A 26 -10.73 11.64 0.14
C VAL A 26 -11.43 12.95 -0.25
N ARG A 27 -12.71 12.90 -0.66
CA ARG A 27 -13.48 14.11 -0.97
C ARG A 27 -13.75 14.96 0.26
N GLU A 28 -13.98 14.34 1.40
CA GLU A 28 -14.24 15.00 2.68
C GLU A 28 -12.99 15.71 3.22
N HIS A 29 -11.85 15.01 3.23
CA HIS A 29 -10.59 15.54 3.75
C HIS A 29 -9.85 16.43 2.74
N GLY A 30 -10.15 16.31 1.44
CA GLY A 30 -9.60 17.15 0.38
C GLY A 30 -8.14 16.85 0.03
N PHE A 31 -7.54 17.87 -0.56
CA PHE A 31 -6.15 17.85 -1.03
C PHE A 31 -5.41 19.05 -0.44
N THR A 32 -4.11 18.89 -0.27
CA THR A 32 -3.19 19.96 0.12
C THR A 32 -2.23 20.26 -1.01
N GLU A 33 -1.75 21.50 -1.07
CA GLU A 33 -0.72 21.90 -2.02
C GLU A 33 0.67 21.52 -1.49
N PHE A 34 1.43 20.84 -2.31
CA PHE A 34 2.83 20.48 -2.05
C PHE A 34 3.74 21.21 -3.02
N ARG A 35 4.79 21.86 -2.50
CA ARG A 35 5.83 22.52 -3.30
C ARG A 35 7.07 21.66 -3.32
N PRO A 36 7.42 21.04 -4.47
CA PRO A 36 8.69 20.34 -4.61
C PRO A 36 9.85 21.34 -4.44
N GLY A 37 10.84 21.03 -3.60
CA GLY A 37 12.02 21.88 -3.37
C GLY A 37 11.98 22.80 -2.14
N GLY A 38 10.94 22.73 -1.31
CA GLY A 38 10.89 23.42 -0.01
C GLY A 38 11.75 22.72 1.05
N ARG A 39 12.84 23.35 1.43
CA ARG A 39 13.72 23.16 2.62
C ARG A 39 14.38 21.82 2.94
N ASP A 40 14.06 20.70 2.33
CA ASP A 40 14.66 19.40 2.67
C ASP A 40 15.56 18.85 1.57
N GLY A 41 16.63 19.56 1.23
CA GLY A 41 17.87 18.97 0.74
C GLY A 41 17.87 18.32 -0.65
N LEU A 42 17.03 18.74 -1.60
CA LEU A 42 17.31 18.46 -2.99
C LEU A 42 18.34 19.47 -3.52
N PRO A 43 19.43 19.02 -4.19
CA PRO A 43 20.44 19.93 -4.72
C PRO A 43 19.79 20.94 -5.68
N GLU A 44 20.15 22.21 -5.56
CA GLU A 44 19.91 23.27 -6.53
C GLU A 44 20.64 22.90 -7.85
N GLY A 45 20.03 22.02 -8.62
CA GLY A 45 20.60 21.48 -9.83
C GLY A 45 19.69 21.66 -11.03
N ASN A 46 19.94 22.71 -11.75
CA ASN A 46 19.48 23.07 -13.08
C ASN A 46 18.30 24.02 -13.21
N GLN A 47 18.66 25.25 -13.52
CA GLN A 47 17.83 26.42 -13.83
C GLN A 47 17.06 26.35 -15.18
N SER A 48 16.63 25.20 -15.66
CA SER A 48 15.94 25.10 -16.96
C SER A 48 14.73 24.15 -17.00
N GLY A 49 14.23 23.66 -15.87
CA GLY A 49 12.97 22.91 -15.80
C GLY A 49 11.99 23.64 -14.92
N GLU A 50 10.99 24.31 -15.47
CA GLU A 50 9.82 24.80 -14.75
C GLU A 50 9.06 23.59 -14.16
N PHE A 51 9.43 23.19 -12.95
CA PHE A 51 8.54 22.34 -12.16
C PHE A 51 7.30 23.16 -11.82
N PRO A 52 6.08 22.61 -11.93
CA PRO A 52 4.89 23.31 -11.48
C PRO A 52 5.13 23.78 -10.04
N ALA A 53 4.89 25.05 -9.78
CA ALA A 53 5.18 25.69 -8.50
C ALA A 53 4.52 24.96 -7.32
N THR A 54 3.44 24.23 -7.58
CA THR A 54 2.70 23.44 -6.61
C THR A 54 2.04 22.24 -7.26
N ILE A 55 1.98 21.12 -6.52
CA ILE A 55 1.18 19.93 -6.89
C ILE A 55 0.13 19.66 -5.82
N SER A 56 -1.05 19.23 -6.25
CA SER A 56 -2.12 18.85 -5.34
C SER A 56 -1.94 17.41 -4.90
N VAL A 57 -1.81 17.16 -3.60
CA VAL A 57 -1.65 15.83 -3.00
C VAL A 57 -2.78 15.56 -2.02
N PRO A 58 -3.20 14.30 -1.81
CA PRO A 58 -4.19 13.98 -0.79
C PRO A 58 -3.73 14.47 0.59
N SER A 59 -4.67 14.99 1.39
CA SER A 59 -4.42 15.38 2.78
C SER A 59 -3.82 14.22 3.60
N PRO A 60 -3.15 14.47 4.73
CA PRO A 60 -2.36 13.45 5.44
C PRO A 60 -3.09 12.14 5.72
N LEU A 61 -4.32 12.19 6.26
CA LEU A 61 -5.08 10.98 6.59
C LEU A 61 -5.42 10.13 5.35
N PRO A 62 -6.05 10.66 4.28
CA PRO A 62 -6.27 9.88 3.06
C PRO A 62 -4.98 9.46 2.36
N ASN A 63 -3.88 10.20 2.49
CA ASN A 63 -2.59 9.80 1.94
C ASN A 63 -2.07 8.53 2.62
N LEU A 64 -2.06 8.46 3.95
CA LEU A 64 -1.68 7.26 4.70
C LEU A 64 -2.58 6.05 4.37
N LEU A 65 -3.89 6.29 4.23
CA LEU A 65 -4.82 5.23 3.81
C LEU A 65 -4.53 4.71 2.41
N LEU A 66 -4.22 5.61 1.48
CA LEU A 66 -3.89 5.27 0.11
C LEU A 66 -2.64 4.40 0.03
N LEU A 67 -1.58 4.80 0.74
CA LEU A 67 -0.33 4.03 0.82
C LEU A 67 -0.56 2.67 1.46
N ASN A 68 -1.29 2.60 2.58
CA ASN A 68 -1.63 1.36 3.26
C ASN A 68 -2.43 0.39 2.36
N ALA A 69 -3.48 0.90 1.72
CA ALA A 69 -4.31 0.11 0.81
C ALA A 69 -3.53 -0.36 -0.43
N HIS A 70 -2.66 0.48 -0.97
CA HIS A 70 -1.80 0.15 -2.10
C HIS A 70 -0.80 -0.96 -1.75
N LEU A 71 -0.15 -0.85 -0.59
CA LEU A 71 0.77 -1.86 -0.07
C LEU A 71 0.05 -3.20 0.13
N LEU A 72 -1.13 -3.20 0.74
CA LEU A 72 -1.95 -4.40 0.91
C LEU A 72 -2.33 -5.04 -0.43
N LYS A 73 -2.74 -4.24 -1.42
CA LYS A 73 -3.05 -4.73 -2.76
C LYS A 73 -1.87 -5.47 -3.38
N HIS A 74 -0.67 -4.90 -3.30
CA HIS A 74 0.53 -5.54 -3.83
C HIS A 74 0.86 -6.83 -3.08
N LEU A 75 0.77 -6.81 -1.75
CA LEU A 75 0.99 -7.99 -0.92
C LEU A 75 0.08 -9.16 -1.31
N LEU A 76 -1.20 -8.88 -1.57
CA LEU A 76 -2.19 -9.90 -1.90
C LEU A 76 -2.15 -10.36 -3.37
N GLY A 77 -1.64 -9.54 -4.28
CA GLY A 77 -1.74 -9.77 -5.71
C GLY A 77 -0.45 -10.16 -6.42
N HIS A 78 0.51 -9.26 -6.41
CA HIS A 78 1.68 -9.35 -7.31
C HIS A 78 3.02 -9.52 -6.59
N GLY A 79 3.01 -9.52 -5.27
CA GLY A 79 4.20 -9.42 -4.44
C GLY A 79 4.51 -7.96 -4.06
N VAL A 80 5.19 -7.82 -2.93
CA VAL A 80 5.56 -6.53 -2.34
C VAL A 80 7.04 -6.57 -1.99
N GLY A 81 7.75 -5.49 -2.28
CA GLY A 81 9.16 -5.34 -1.92
C GLY A 81 9.33 -4.45 -0.69
N LEU A 82 10.52 -4.50 -0.10
CA LEU A 82 10.87 -3.72 1.09
C LEU A 82 10.70 -2.21 0.86
N ARG A 83 10.90 -1.74 -0.38
CA ARG A 83 10.74 -0.33 -0.75
C ARG A 83 9.37 0.23 -0.36
N GLN A 84 8.28 -0.49 -0.64
CA GLN A 84 6.93 -0.01 -0.31
C GLN A 84 6.71 0.12 1.21
N PHE A 85 7.37 -0.74 2.00
CA PHE A 85 7.36 -0.60 3.46
C PHE A 85 8.18 0.61 3.91
N CYS A 86 9.33 0.89 3.29
CA CYS A 86 10.11 2.11 3.55
C CYS A 86 9.31 3.37 3.19
N ASP A 87 8.58 3.37 2.09
CA ASP A 87 7.73 4.48 1.68
C ASP A 87 6.62 4.73 2.75
N MET A 88 6.04 3.65 3.30
CA MET A 88 5.04 3.75 4.37
C MET A 88 5.65 4.24 5.69
N ALA A 89 6.83 3.74 6.08
CA ALA A 89 7.55 4.22 7.26
C ALA A 89 7.86 5.71 7.16
N ARG A 90 8.37 6.15 6.00
CA ARG A 90 8.65 7.55 5.73
C ARG A 90 7.37 8.41 5.80
N ALA A 91 6.25 7.90 5.29
CA ALA A 91 4.98 8.62 5.35
C ALA A 91 4.50 8.81 6.79
N TYR A 92 4.56 7.80 7.65
CA TYR A 92 4.24 7.94 9.07
C TYR A 92 5.17 8.92 9.77
N HIS A 93 6.48 8.85 9.54
CA HIS A 93 7.46 9.77 10.08
C HIS A 93 7.16 11.23 9.67
N THR A 94 7.01 11.47 8.36
CA THR A 94 6.85 12.83 7.81
C THR A 94 5.50 13.45 8.17
N LEU A 95 4.44 12.65 8.25
CA LEU A 95 3.08 13.12 8.52
C LEU A 95 2.70 13.02 10.01
N CYS A 96 3.63 12.61 10.88
CA CYS A 96 3.38 12.56 12.32
C CYS A 96 2.89 13.92 12.83
N GLY A 97 1.79 13.92 13.60
CA GLY A 97 1.17 15.14 14.10
C GLY A 97 0.31 15.94 13.09
N SER A 98 0.24 15.51 11.81
CA SER A 98 -0.54 16.20 10.76
C SER A 98 -1.93 15.59 10.53
N TYR A 99 -2.31 14.56 11.27
CA TYR A 99 -3.60 13.87 11.18
C TYR A 99 -4.06 13.43 12.58
N SER A 100 -5.37 13.10 12.73
CA SER A 100 -5.87 12.49 13.96
C SER A 100 -5.55 11.00 14.01
N PRO A 101 -4.76 10.52 14.98
CA PRO A 101 -4.48 9.10 15.19
C PRO A 101 -5.77 8.28 15.39
N GLU A 102 -6.69 8.81 16.21
CA GLU A 102 -7.99 8.17 16.51
C GLU A 102 -8.86 8.10 15.26
N GLY A 103 -8.83 9.17 14.44
CA GLY A 103 -9.54 9.22 13.16
C GLY A 103 -9.02 8.15 12.20
N LEU A 104 -7.72 7.98 12.08
CA LEU A 104 -7.11 6.97 11.23
C LEU A 104 -7.40 5.54 11.75
N GLU A 105 -7.30 5.31 13.06
CA GLU A 105 -7.66 4.04 13.66
C GLU A 105 -9.14 3.68 13.43
N ALA A 106 -10.04 4.64 13.62
CA ALA A 106 -11.47 4.46 13.37
C ALA A 106 -11.75 4.02 11.91
N VAL A 107 -11.03 4.62 10.95
CA VAL A 107 -11.12 4.23 9.53
C VAL A 107 -10.59 2.81 9.33
N TYR A 108 -9.46 2.43 9.90
CA TYR A 108 -8.92 1.07 9.80
C TYR A 108 -9.88 0.03 10.41
N ARG A 109 -10.49 0.36 11.54
CA ARG A 109 -11.51 -0.49 12.20
C ARG A 109 -12.74 -0.65 11.32
N ARG A 110 -13.29 0.44 10.81
CA ARG A 110 -14.49 0.43 9.94
C ARG A 110 -14.26 -0.33 8.62
N THR A 111 -13.10 -0.17 8.04
CA THR A 111 -12.74 -0.82 6.77
C THR A 111 -12.33 -2.28 6.94
N GLY A 112 -12.02 -2.72 8.16
CA GLY A 112 -11.51 -4.04 8.48
C GLY A 112 -10.02 -4.21 8.17
N LEU A 113 -9.31 -3.09 8.09
CA LEU A 113 -7.85 -3.05 7.87
C LEU A 113 -7.06 -3.02 9.19
N LEU A 114 -7.73 -2.94 10.34
CA LEU A 114 -7.07 -2.77 11.64
C LEU A 114 -6.02 -3.86 11.91
N ARG A 115 -6.37 -5.15 11.70
CA ARG A 115 -5.44 -6.26 11.91
C ARG A 115 -4.24 -6.21 10.96
N TRP A 116 -4.49 -5.85 9.72
CA TRP A 116 -3.41 -5.66 8.75
C TRP A 116 -2.51 -4.48 9.16
N SER A 117 -3.10 -3.35 9.54
CA SER A 117 -2.33 -2.18 9.97
C SER A 117 -1.50 -2.47 11.22
N ALA A 118 -2.00 -3.27 12.17
CA ALA A 118 -1.22 -3.71 13.33
C ALA A 118 0.02 -4.52 12.91
N GLN A 119 -0.13 -5.48 11.99
CA GLN A 119 1.02 -6.24 11.45
C GLN A 119 2.01 -5.34 10.71
N LEU A 120 1.51 -4.38 9.93
CA LEU A 120 2.32 -3.39 9.24
C LEU A 120 3.12 -2.55 10.25
N HIS A 121 2.47 -2.01 11.28
CA HIS A 121 3.12 -1.20 12.31
C HIS A 121 4.25 -1.98 13.03
N THR A 122 3.99 -3.22 13.41
CA THR A 122 5.00 -4.08 14.01
C THR A 122 6.18 -4.30 13.07
N PHE A 123 5.91 -4.56 11.78
CA PHE A 123 6.96 -4.72 10.78
C PHE A 123 7.82 -3.45 10.64
N LEU A 124 7.19 -2.27 10.58
CA LEU A 124 7.88 -0.99 10.43
C LEU A 124 8.77 -0.67 11.65
N THR A 125 8.32 -1.01 12.85
CA THR A 125 9.12 -0.78 14.07
C THR A 125 10.24 -1.78 14.23
N GLU A 126 10.00 -3.07 14.01
CA GLU A 126 10.99 -4.12 14.24
C GLU A 126 12.07 -4.17 13.17
N TYR A 127 11.70 -4.00 11.90
CA TYR A 127 12.64 -4.19 10.78
C TYR A 127 13.13 -2.90 10.14
N LEU A 128 12.39 -1.79 10.27
CA LEU A 128 12.77 -0.52 9.65
C LEU A 128 13.10 0.57 10.68
N GLY A 129 12.99 0.28 11.98
CA GLY A 129 13.37 1.19 13.04
C GLY A 129 12.45 2.41 13.20
N LEU A 130 11.21 2.37 12.68
CA LEU A 130 10.25 3.45 12.91
C LEU A 130 9.93 3.54 14.40
N HIS A 131 9.99 4.76 14.95
CA HIS A 131 9.71 4.95 16.37
C HIS A 131 8.22 4.79 16.67
N ARG A 132 7.87 4.08 17.74
CA ARG A 132 6.46 3.81 18.10
C ARG A 132 5.61 5.06 18.29
N ALA A 133 6.21 6.15 18.74
CA ALA A 133 5.53 7.44 18.90
C ALA A 133 5.09 8.09 17.57
N GLU A 134 5.61 7.63 16.45
CA GLU A 134 5.26 8.12 15.10
C GLU A 134 4.09 7.33 14.48
N LEU A 135 3.68 6.25 15.14
CA LEU A 135 2.54 5.45 14.72
C LEU A 135 1.23 6.04 15.20
N PRO A 136 0.12 5.86 14.45
CA PRO A 136 -1.17 6.43 14.79
C PRO A 136 -1.75 5.88 16.11
N TYR A 137 -1.38 4.66 16.49
CA TYR A 137 -1.80 4.02 17.73
C TYR A 137 -0.79 2.94 18.13
N ALA A 138 -0.65 2.73 19.42
CA ALA A 138 0.19 1.69 19.97
C ALA A 138 -0.62 0.37 20.06
N ASP A 139 -0.60 -0.42 19.01
CA ASP A 139 -1.05 -1.81 19.12
C ASP A 139 0.14 -2.63 19.63
N THR A 140 0.16 -2.81 20.95
CA THR A 140 1.28 -3.41 21.67
C THR A 140 1.31 -4.95 21.58
N ASP A 141 0.23 -5.56 21.13
CA ASP A 141 0.05 -7.03 21.21
C ASP A 141 0.29 -7.74 19.87
N ALA A 142 0.52 -7.01 18.79
CA ALA A 142 0.83 -7.59 17.50
C ALA A 142 2.30 -8.02 17.45
N CYS A 143 2.56 -9.31 17.63
CA CYS A 143 3.85 -9.88 17.23
C CYS A 143 4.04 -9.73 15.72
N SER A 144 5.26 -9.39 15.28
CA SER A 144 5.61 -9.40 13.87
C SER A 144 5.32 -10.81 13.31
N SER A 145 4.71 -10.82 12.15
CA SER A 145 4.44 -12.09 11.48
C SER A 145 5.71 -12.54 10.76
N PRO A 146 6.34 -13.67 11.14
CA PRO A 146 7.45 -14.25 10.38
C PRO A 146 7.03 -14.53 8.93
N GLU A 147 5.75 -14.79 8.72
CA GLU A 147 5.18 -15.00 7.39
C GLU A 147 5.23 -13.70 6.56
N LEU A 148 4.94 -12.53 7.15
CA LEU A 148 5.04 -11.25 6.45
C LEU A 148 6.49 -10.98 6.03
N LEU A 149 7.46 -11.19 6.91
CA LEU A 149 8.87 -11.04 6.58
C LEU A 149 9.27 -11.96 5.43
N ARG A 150 8.87 -13.24 5.48
CA ARG A 150 9.14 -14.21 4.42
C ARG A 150 8.52 -13.75 3.09
N ILE A 151 7.27 -13.28 3.09
CA ILE A 151 6.60 -12.79 1.89
C ILE A 151 7.37 -11.60 1.29
N VAL A 152 7.83 -10.67 2.11
CA VAL A 152 8.59 -9.49 1.67
C VAL A 152 9.94 -9.90 1.07
N LEU A 153 10.67 -10.81 1.71
CA LEU A 153 11.98 -11.27 1.25
C LEU A 153 11.88 -12.13 -0.02
N GLU A 154 10.87 -13.01 -0.11
CA GLU A 154 10.65 -13.86 -1.30
C GLU A 154 10.03 -13.06 -2.46
N GLY A 155 9.19 -12.05 -2.18
CA GLY A 155 8.47 -11.29 -3.18
C GLY A 155 9.36 -10.43 -4.08
N GLY A 156 10.51 -10.00 -3.57
CA GLY A 156 11.42 -9.10 -4.28
C GLY A 156 10.72 -7.82 -4.78
N ASN A 157 11.43 -7.04 -5.59
CA ASN A 157 10.84 -5.84 -6.20
C ASN A 157 9.85 -6.26 -7.30
N PHE A 158 8.54 -6.30 -7.01
CA PHE A 158 7.44 -6.70 -7.91
C PHE A 158 7.56 -8.14 -8.48
N GLY A 159 8.17 -9.07 -7.76
CA GLY A 159 8.37 -10.43 -8.25
C GLY A 159 9.39 -10.54 -9.40
N GLN A 160 10.17 -9.49 -9.66
CA GLN A 160 11.14 -9.46 -10.77
C GLN A 160 12.32 -10.42 -10.58
N TYR A 161 12.61 -10.82 -9.34
CA TYR A 161 13.75 -11.70 -9.02
C TYR A 161 13.39 -13.16 -8.77
N GLY A 162 12.09 -13.49 -8.64
CA GLY A 162 11.61 -14.85 -8.36
C GLY A 162 11.18 -15.68 -9.56
N GLY A 163 11.33 -15.19 -10.76
CA GLY A 163 10.92 -15.91 -11.95
C GLY A 163 11.73 -15.51 -13.18
N THR A 164 12.15 -16.51 -13.93
CA THR A 164 12.79 -16.42 -15.25
C THR A 164 12.39 -15.17 -16.02
N LYS A 165 13.38 -14.35 -16.41
CA LYS A 165 13.22 -13.27 -17.39
C LYS A 165 12.55 -13.84 -18.64
N GLY A 166 11.25 -13.78 -18.76
CA GLY A 166 10.44 -14.36 -19.82
C GLY A 166 9.54 -13.32 -20.46
N LYS A 167 9.99 -12.84 -21.61
CA LYS A 167 9.26 -12.33 -22.78
C LYS A 167 8.03 -11.45 -22.52
N ALA A 168 8.06 -10.26 -23.08
CA ALA A 168 7.03 -9.20 -23.09
C ALA A 168 5.66 -9.61 -23.69
N SER A 169 5.44 -10.88 -23.99
CA SER A 169 4.18 -11.43 -24.54
C SER A 169 3.67 -12.57 -23.69
N GLN A 170 3.41 -12.31 -22.39
CA GLN A 170 2.70 -13.33 -21.61
C GLN A 170 1.18 -13.23 -21.89
N ALA A 171 0.59 -14.35 -22.28
CA ALA A 171 -0.84 -14.46 -22.50
C ALA A 171 -1.63 -14.00 -21.25
N ARG A 172 -2.79 -13.33 -21.48
CA ARG A 172 -3.61 -12.77 -20.39
C ARG A 172 -4.00 -13.80 -19.33
N TRP A 173 -4.13 -15.08 -19.72
CA TRP A 173 -4.44 -16.18 -18.81
C TRP A 173 -3.27 -16.55 -17.91
N GLU A 174 -2.01 -16.48 -18.36
CA GLU A 174 -0.82 -16.77 -17.54
C GLU A 174 -0.65 -15.75 -16.41
N ARG A 175 -0.94 -14.47 -16.69
CA ARG A 175 -0.97 -13.42 -15.65
C ARG A 175 -2.05 -13.70 -14.61
N LYS A 176 -3.26 -14.10 -15.04
CA LYS A 176 -4.35 -14.48 -14.15
C LYS A 176 -4.00 -15.70 -13.29
N LEU A 177 -3.39 -16.71 -13.89
CA LEU A 177 -2.96 -17.92 -13.18
C LEU A 177 -1.88 -17.60 -12.14
N ARG A 178 -0.91 -16.77 -12.48
CA ARG A 178 0.14 -16.34 -11.56
C ARG A 178 -0.44 -15.56 -10.37
N THR A 179 -1.34 -14.62 -10.62
CA THR A 179 -2.05 -13.89 -9.56
C THR A 179 -2.84 -14.84 -8.66
N PHE A 180 -3.53 -15.82 -9.26
CA PHE A 180 -4.26 -16.84 -8.51
C PHE A 180 -3.34 -17.69 -7.64
N LEU A 181 -2.24 -18.19 -8.18
CA LEU A 181 -1.27 -19.00 -7.44
C LEU A 181 -0.59 -18.20 -6.32
N SER A 182 -0.26 -16.94 -6.58
CA SER A 182 0.28 -16.04 -5.55
C SER A 182 -0.72 -15.82 -4.42
N PHE A 183 -1.96 -15.50 -4.75
CA PHE A 183 -3.03 -15.35 -3.77
C PHE A 183 -3.26 -16.64 -2.97
N TRP A 184 -3.28 -17.79 -3.65
CA TRP A 184 -3.46 -19.10 -3.00
C TRP A 184 -2.29 -19.44 -2.05
N LYS A 185 -1.06 -19.12 -2.43
CA LYS A 185 0.14 -19.29 -1.61
C LYS A 185 0.04 -18.49 -0.30
N HIS A 186 -0.53 -17.28 -0.34
CA HIS A 186 -0.63 -16.38 0.81
C HIS A 186 -2.03 -16.36 1.46
N ARG A 187 -2.89 -17.34 1.14
CA ARG A 187 -4.28 -17.38 1.65
C ARG A 187 -4.38 -17.40 3.17
N GLY A 188 -3.43 -18.04 3.86
CA GLY A 188 -3.38 -18.08 5.31
C GLY A 188 -3.24 -16.68 5.89
N PHE A 189 -2.25 -15.94 5.40
CA PHE A 189 -2.01 -14.56 5.80
C PHE A 189 -3.20 -13.65 5.44
N SER A 190 -3.68 -13.71 4.21
CA SER A 190 -4.76 -12.85 3.74
C SER A 190 -6.08 -13.09 4.49
N SER A 191 -6.41 -14.34 4.82
CA SER A 191 -7.59 -14.65 5.63
C SER A 191 -7.46 -14.25 7.09
N ALA A 192 -6.25 -14.22 7.65
CA ALA A 192 -6.01 -13.77 9.02
C ALA A 192 -6.09 -12.23 9.14
N TYR A 193 -5.47 -11.51 8.22
CA TYR A 193 -5.22 -10.08 8.35
C TYR A 193 -6.05 -9.18 7.42
N ALA A 194 -6.53 -9.69 6.29
CA ALA A 194 -7.27 -8.92 5.28
C ALA A 194 -8.52 -9.66 4.76
N ARG A 195 -9.31 -10.26 5.64
CA ARG A 195 -10.45 -11.16 5.31
C ARG A 195 -11.43 -10.57 4.29
N LYS A 196 -11.81 -9.30 4.46
CA LYS A 196 -12.79 -8.65 3.56
C LYS A 196 -12.22 -8.51 2.15
N GLU A 197 -10.98 -8.07 2.00
CA GLU A 197 -10.34 -7.93 0.69
C GLU A 197 -10.05 -9.30 0.07
N ALA A 198 -9.59 -10.28 0.85
CA ALA A 198 -9.38 -11.65 0.41
C ALA A 198 -10.66 -12.30 -0.14
N PHE A 199 -11.80 -12.05 0.50
CA PHE A 199 -13.11 -12.51 0.00
C PHE A 199 -13.41 -11.91 -1.37
N TRP A 200 -13.29 -10.59 -1.54
CA TRP A 200 -13.60 -9.93 -2.82
C TRP A 200 -12.61 -10.29 -3.92
N ILE A 201 -11.35 -10.55 -3.61
CA ILE A 201 -10.38 -11.10 -4.56
C ILE A 201 -10.87 -12.48 -5.04
N SER A 202 -11.29 -13.35 -4.13
CA SER A 202 -11.81 -14.68 -4.46
C SER A 202 -13.05 -14.60 -5.35
N VAL A 203 -14.00 -13.75 -5.00
CA VAL A 203 -15.21 -13.51 -5.81
C VAL A 203 -14.85 -13.05 -7.22
N ARG A 204 -13.92 -12.09 -7.36
CA ARG A 204 -13.51 -11.58 -8.66
C ARG A 204 -12.77 -12.61 -9.51
N LEU A 205 -11.96 -13.46 -8.89
CA LEU A 205 -11.29 -14.56 -9.58
C LEU A 205 -12.28 -15.58 -10.13
N ILE A 206 -13.34 -15.90 -9.37
CA ILE A 206 -14.40 -16.80 -9.80
C ILE A 206 -15.20 -16.18 -10.95
N ILE A 207 -15.71 -14.95 -10.77
CA ILE A 207 -16.54 -14.27 -11.80
C ILE A 207 -15.71 -13.95 -13.04
N GLY A 208 -14.45 -13.58 -12.89
CA GLY A 208 -13.56 -13.28 -14.02
C GLY A 208 -13.15 -14.51 -14.84
N ASN A 209 -13.38 -15.72 -14.34
CA ASN A 209 -13.17 -16.99 -15.07
C ASN A 209 -14.44 -17.49 -15.74
N LEU A 210 -15.61 -16.90 -15.44
CA LEU A 210 -16.90 -17.22 -16.06
C LEU A 210 -17.19 -16.37 -17.33
N ARG A 211 -16.25 -15.52 -17.75
CA ARG A 211 -16.22 -14.73 -18.98
C ARG A 211 -14.95 -15.03 -19.76
#